data_c604a34f24ededd3503a01c4c729930e
#
_entry.id   c604a34f24ededd3503a01c4c729930e
#
_cell.length_a   1.000
_cell.length_b   1.000
_cell.length_c   1.000
_cell.angle_alpha   90.00
_cell.angle_beta   90.00
_cell.angle_gamma   90.00
#
_symmetry.space_group_name_H-M   'P 1'
#
loop_
_entity.id
_entity.type
_entity.pdbx_description
1 polymer ?
#
loop_
_entity_poly.entity_id
_entity_poly.type
_entity_poly.pdbx_seq_one_letter_code
_entity_poly.pdbx_strand_id
1 'polypeptide(L)'
;CHELGLTVEEDAITHGYAVADVLFNRENEERPLSKRSDEDRLEFFGRYEQLILKTAGIPVTIDLAQRVWKMAMTVPKDFVPFNDTVPALKQLRESGYKVGIITNLRRNLDELCEQVGLAPYLDFAVGSEEVGMEKPHPLIFMAALERVNAVPGEVVHVGDQLRSDVIGAQGVGMHGVLLNRSGYGPASGDCPTISSLSELGKLIESLNQT
;
A
#
# COMPACT_ATOMS: atom_id res chain seq x y z
N CYS A 1 9.52 -9.70 -18.25
CA CYS A 1 9.49 -8.99 -19.55
C CYS A 1 10.67 -9.42 -20.45
N HIS A 2 11.91 -9.41 -19.98
CA HIS A 2 13.11 -9.71 -20.77
C HIS A 2 13.08 -11.11 -21.42
N GLU A 3 12.64 -12.14 -20.69
CA GLU A 3 12.51 -13.52 -21.20
C GLU A 3 11.45 -13.67 -22.31
N LEU A 4 10.53 -12.69 -22.42
CA LEU A 4 9.53 -12.60 -23.48
C LEU A 4 9.92 -11.62 -24.60
N GLY A 5 11.19 -11.15 -24.61
CA GLY A 5 11.69 -10.22 -25.61
C GLY A 5 11.16 -8.79 -25.48
N LEU A 6 10.60 -8.42 -24.32
CA LEU A 6 10.11 -7.08 -24.04
C LEU A 6 11.20 -6.27 -23.32
N THR A 7 11.55 -5.13 -23.89
CA THR A 7 12.43 -4.14 -23.25
C THR A 7 11.53 -3.12 -22.56
N VAL A 8 11.78 -2.91 -21.28
CA VAL A 8 11.00 -2.01 -20.43
C VAL A 8 11.93 -1.08 -19.65
N GLU A 9 11.50 0.17 -19.51
CA GLU A 9 12.16 1.13 -18.63
C GLU A 9 11.47 1.12 -17.26
N GLU A 10 12.24 1.16 -16.19
CA GLU A 10 11.72 1.04 -14.81
C GLU A 10 10.72 2.15 -14.47
N ASP A 11 11.04 3.41 -14.80
CA ASP A 11 10.13 4.54 -14.53
C ASP A 11 8.82 4.42 -15.32
N ALA A 12 8.88 3.93 -16.57
CA ALA A 12 7.68 3.73 -17.38
C ALA A 12 6.78 2.62 -16.80
N ILE A 13 7.36 1.55 -16.28
CA ILE A 13 6.63 0.47 -15.60
C ILE A 13 6.05 0.99 -14.27
N THR A 14 6.80 1.76 -13.50
CA THR A 14 6.30 2.39 -12.25
C THR A 14 5.09 3.27 -12.52
N HIS A 15 5.13 4.07 -13.58
CA HIS A 15 3.97 4.84 -14.04
C HIS A 15 2.81 3.92 -14.45
N GLY A 16 3.11 2.84 -15.18
CA GLY A 16 2.13 1.84 -15.58
C GLY A 16 1.39 1.23 -14.38
N TYR A 17 2.12 0.86 -13.33
CA TYR A 17 1.53 0.38 -12.08
C TYR A 17 0.60 1.40 -11.45
N ALA A 18 1.03 2.65 -11.30
CA ALA A 18 0.20 3.71 -10.71
C ALA A 18 -1.12 3.91 -11.43
N VAL A 19 -1.12 3.83 -12.77
CA VAL A 19 -2.34 3.90 -13.60
C VAL A 19 -3.20 2.65 -13.43
N ALA A 20 -2.58 1.47 -13.42
CA ALA A 20 -3.30 0.19 -13.31
C ALA A 20 -3.90 -0.01 -11.90
N ASP A 21 -3.29 0.52 -10.85
CA ASP A 21 -3.80 0.46 -9.48
C ASP A 21 -5.13 1.21 -9.31
N VAL A 22 -5.38 2.25 -10.11
CA VAL A 22 -6.70 2.90 -10.14
C VAL A 22 -7.77 1.93 -10.64
N LEU A 23 -7.46 1.15 -11.70
CA LEU A 23 -8.34 0.11 -12.20
C LEU A 23 -8.53 -1.00 -11.16
N PHE A 24 -7.43 -1.44 -10.54
CA PHE A 24 -7.45 -2.47 -9.50
C PHE A 24 -8.37 -2.09 -8.35
N ASN A 25 -8.18 -0.89 -7.80
CA ASN A 25 -8.95 -0.42 -6.65
C ASN A 25 -10.44 -0.35 -6.99
N ARG A 26 -10.81 0.26 -8.13
CA ARG A 26 -12.20 0.37 -8.57
C ARG A 26 -12.86 -1.01 -8.73
N GLU A 27 -12.22 -1.92 -9.48
CA GLU A 27 -12.82 -3.23 -9.75
C GLU A 27 -12.84 -4.14 -8.51
N ASN A 28 -11.86 -3.98 -7.61
CA ASN A 28 -11.85 -4.75 -6.37
C ASN A 28 -12.91 -4.30 -5.37
N GLU A 29 -13.31 -3.02 -5.43
CA GLU A 29 -14.45 -2.48 -4.69
C GLU A 29 -15.78 -3.03 -5.16
N GLU A 30 -16.00 -3.04 -6.48
CA GLU A 30 -17.23 -3.54 -7.08
C GLU A 30 -17.37 -5.06 -6.89
N ARG A 31 -16.30 -5.80 -7.10
CA ARG A 31 -16.23 -7.25 -6.98
C ARG A 31 -14.88 -7.69 -6.41
N PRO A 32 -14.77 -7.91 -5.10
CA PRO A 32 -13.52 -8.30 -4.45
C PRO A 32 -12.85 -9.50 -5.11
N LEU A 33 -11.53 -9.44 -5.29
CA LEU A 33 -10.73 -10.52 -5.89
C LEU A 33 -10.87 -11.86 -5.15
N SER A 34 -11.07 -11.81 -3.84
CA SER A 34 -11.32 -13.00 -3.01
C SER A 34 -12.61 -13.76 -3.37
N LYS A 35 -13.55 -13.10 -4.05
CA LYS A 35 -14.83 -13.65 -4.47
C LYS A 35 -14.88 -14.01 -5.97
N ARG A 36 -13.76 -13.85 -6.70
CA ARG A 36 -13.67 -14.17 -8.13
C ARG A 36 -13.20 -15.61 -8.33
N SER A 37 -13.67 -16.24 -9.39
CA SER A 37 -13.12 -17.51 -9.87
C SER A 37 -11.67 -17.32 -10.36
N ASP A 38 -10.93 -18.41 -10.51
CA ASP A 38 -9.57 -18.34 -11.04
C ASP A 38 -9.53 -17.83 -12.48
N GLU A 39 -10.56 -18.12 -13.29
CA GLU A 39 -10.71 -17.61 -14.65
C GLU A 39 -10.96 -16.09 -14.65
N ASP A 40 -11.90 -15.59 -13.83
CA ASP A 40 -12.15 -14.15 -13.65
C ASP A 40 -10.89 -13.41 -13.16
N ARG A 41 -10.12 -14.03 -12.27
CA ARG A 41 -8.86 -13.46 -11.77
C ARG A 41 -7.80 -13.39 -12.85
N LEU A 42 -7.67 -14.44 -13.66
CA LEU A 42 -6.74 -14.46 -14.78
C LEU A 42 -7.08 -13.38 -15.82
N GLU A 43 -8.37 -13.24 -16.15
CA GLU A 43 -8.83 -12.20 -17.07
C GLU A 43 -8.55 -10.81 -16.50
N PHE A 44 -8.88 -10.58 -15.23
CA PHE A 44 -8.62 -9.31 -14.55
C PHE A 44 -7.13 -8.95 -14.56
N PHE A 45 -6.27 -9.86 -14.10
CA PHE A 45 -4.84 -9.60 -14.05
C PHE A 45 -4.20 -9.51 -15.44
N GLY A 46 -4.76 -10.17 -16.44
CA GLY A 46 -4.37 -9.96 -17.83
C GLY A 46 -4.62 -8.53 -18.30
N ARG A 47 -5.79 -7.98 -18.01
CA ARG A 47 -6.13 -6.57 -18.32
C ARG A 47 -5.29 -5.59 -17.51
N TYR A 48 -5.05 -5.89 -16.25
CA TYR A 48 -4.20 -5.11 -15.35
C TYR A 48 -2.76 -5.01 -15.92
N GLU A 49 -2.15 -6.15 -16.23
CA GLU A 49 -0.81 -6.22 -16.81
C GLU A 49 -0.74 -5.58 -18.20
N GLN A 50 -1.79 -5.77 -19.03
CA GLN A 50 -1.88 -5.11 -20.34
C GLN A 50 -1.88 -3.59 -20.22
N LEU A 51 -2.60 -3.06 -19.22
CA LEU A 51 -2.64 -1.62 -18.95
C LEU A 51 -1.28 -1.09 -18.51
N ILE A 52 -0.58 -1.81 -17.61
CA ILE A 52 0.80 -1.46 -17.19
C ILE A 52 1.71 -1.34 -18.41
N LEU A 53 1.79 -2.40 -19.20
CA LEU A 53 2.69 -2.45 -20.36
C LEU A 53 2.32 -1.42 -21.44
N LYS A 54 1.03 -1.24 -21.71
CA LYS A 54 0.55 -0.23 -22.64
C LYS A 54 0.91 1.20 -22.19
N THR A 55 0.75 1.48 -20.90
CA THR A 55 1.12 2.78 -20.32
C THR A 55 2.63 3.00 -20.39
N ALA A 56 3.42 1.94 -20.23
CA ALA A 56 4.86 1.96 -20.41
C ALA A 56 5.32 2.04 -21.89
N GLY A 57 4.38 2.23 -22.84
CA GLY A 57 4.69 2.33 -24.26
C GLY A 57 4.89 0.99 -24.98
N ILE A 58 4.52 -0.12 -24.36
CA ILE A 58 4.67 -1.47 -24.89
C ILE A 58 3.28 -2.09 -25.14
N PRO A 59 2.68 -1.86 -26.31
CA PRO A 59 1.39 -2.45 -26.64
C PRO A 59 1.51 -3.97 -26.80
N VAL A 60 0.79 -4.72 -25.99
CA VAL A 60 0.76 -6.18 -26.00
C VAL A 60 -0.67 -6.70 -26.13
N THR A 61 -0.80 -7.93 -26.65
CA THR A 61 -2.09 -8.63 -26.63
C THR A 61 -2.41 -9.09 -25.21
N ILE A 62 -3.69 -9.35 -24.96
CA ILE A 62 -4.14 -9.84 -23.66
C ILE A 62 -3.46 -11.18 -23.31
N ASP A 63 -3.28 -12.07 -24.28
CA ASP A 63 -2.61 -13.37 -24.08
C ASP A 63 -1.15 -13.19 -23.65
N LEU A 64 -0.44 -12.24 -24.23
CA LEU A 64 0.94 -11.94 -23.84
C LEU A 64 0.99 -11.32 -22.44
N ALA A 65 0.09 -10.41 -22.13
CA ALA A 65 -0.04 -9.82 -20.79
C ALA A 65 -0.34 -10.87 -19.71
N GLN A 66 -1.25 -11.82 -19.99
CA GLN A 66 -1.52 -12.95 -19.09
C GLN A 66 -0.29 -13.84 -18.87
N ARG A 67 0.53 -14.03 -19.90
CA ARG A 67 1.79 -14.78 -19.77
C ARG A 67 2.80 -14.01 -18.92
N VAL A 68 2.94 -12.70 -19.12
CA VAL A 68 3.80 -11.84 -18.27
C VAL A 68 3.36 -11.94 -16.81
N TRP A 69 2.07 -11.79 -16.54
CA TRP A 69 1.53 -11.91 -15.19
C TRP A 69 1.80 -13.28 -14.56
N LYS A 70 1.55 -14.37 -15.30
CA LYS A 70 1.84 -15.72 -14.80
C LYS A 70 3.30 -15.91 -14.46
N MET A 71 4.22 -15.41 -15.30
CA MET A 71 5.66 -15.46 -15.03
C MET A 71 6.02 -14.61 -13.80
N ALA A 72 5.49 -13.40 -13.68
CA ALA A 72 5.70 -12.55 -12.51
C ALA A 72 5.23 -13.20 -11.20
N MET A 73 4.17 -14.02 -11.26
CA MET A 73 3.67 -14.78 -10.11
C MET A 73 4.58 -15.94 -9.68
N THR A 74 5.47 -16.44 -10.57
CA THR A 74 6.44 -17.48 -10.22
C THR A 74 7.73 -16.94 -9.61
N VAL A 75 7.98 -15.63 -9.72
CA VAL A 75 9.15 -15.01 -9.12
C VAL A 75 8.96 -14.92 -7.60
N PRO A 76 9.90 -15.44 -6.79
CA PRO A 76 9.86 -15.24 -5.34
C PRO A 76 9.78 -13.75 -5.01
N LYS A 77 8.91 -13.41 -4.09
CA LYS A 77 8.72 -12.01 -3.65
C LYS A 77 9.16 -11.89 -2.20
N ASP A 78 10.24 -11.16 -1.99
CA ASP A 78 10.70 -10.77 -0.68
C ASP A 78 10.26 -9.34 -0.40
N PHE A 79 9.82 -9.11 0.84
CA PHE A 79 9.55 -7.76 1.30
C PHE A 79 10.87 -7.14 1.76
N VAL A 80 11.15 -5.95 1.25
CA VAL A 80 12.32 -5.16 1.64
C VAL A 80 11.83 -3.75 2.03
N PRO A 81 12.19 -3.25 3.21
CA PRO A 81 11.87 -1.87 3.57
C PRO A 81 12.54 -0.88 2.62
N PHE A 82 11.85 0.20 2.29
CA PHE A 82 12.49 1.31 1.61
C PHE A 82 13.59 1.94 2.48
N ASN A 83 14.58 2.56 1.86
CA ASN A 83 15.74 3.13 2.55
C ASN A 83 15.40 4.18 3.60
N ASP A 84 14.27 4.87 3.46
CA ASP A 84 13.76 5.87 4.39
C ASP A 84 12.94 5.28 5.54
N THR A 85 12.56 4.00 5.48
CA THR A 85 11.62 3.40 6.45
C THR A 85 12.22 3.34 7.84
N VAL A 86 13.33 2.64 8.02
CA VAL A 86 13.97 2.49 9.34
C VAL A 86 14.40 3.83 9.94
N PRO A 87 15.04 4.75 9.19
CA PRO A 87 15.36 6.09 9.70
C PRO A 87 14.13 6.86 10.19
N ALA A 88 13.02 6.84 9.44
CA ALA A 88 11.81 7.55 9.83
C ALA A 88 11.15 6.96 11.09
N LEU A 89 11.02 5.62 11.16
CA LEU A 89 10.45 4.95 12.33
C LEU A 89 11.29 5.23 13.59
N LYS A 90 12.61 5.19 13.46
CA LYS A 90 13.54 5.49 14.57
C LYS A 90 13.36 6.94 15.04
N GLN A 91 13.33 7.90 14.13
CA GLN A 91 13.12 9.32 14.46
C GLN A 91 11.79 9.54 15.18
N LEU A 92 10.70 8.93 14.71
CA LEU A 92 9.39 9.05 15.35
C LEU A 92 9.41 8.50 16.78
N ARG A 93 10.01 7.35 17.00
CA ARG A 93 10.13 6.77 18.34
C ARG A 93 11.00 7.63 19.27
N GLU A 94 12.12 8.16 18.80
CA GLU A 94 12.98 9.09 19.54
C GLU A 94 12.24 10.38 19.91
N SER A 95 11.24 10.77 19.08
CA SER A 95 10.33 11.91 19.36
C SER A 95 9.17 11.52 20.30
N GLY A 96 9.10 10.29 20.80
CA GLY A 96 8.09 9.83 21.74
C GLY A 96 6.79 9.33 21.12
N TYR A 97 6.70 9.20 19.79
CA TYR A 97 5.52 8.64 19.15
C TYR A 97 5.51 7.10 19.26
N LYS A 98 4.32 6.54 19.42
CA LYS A 98 4.08 5.12 19.21
C LYS A 98 3.95 4.84 17.71
N VAL A 99 4.58 3.79 17.24
CA VAL A 99 4.64 3.43 15.82
C VAL A 99 4.10 2.02 15.61
N GLY A 100 3.25 1.84 14.62
CA GLY A 100 2.69 0.53 14.29
C GLY A 100 2.37 0.34 12.83
N ILE A 101 1.96 -0.88 12.48
CA ILE A 101 1.53 -1.26 11.13
C ILE A 101 0.08 -1.71 11.15
N ILE A 102 -0.69 -1.25 10.16
CA ILE A 102 -2.01 -1.78 9.80
C ILE A 102 -1.93 -2.31 8.36
N THR A 103 -2.24 -3.60 8.15
CA THR A 103 -2.08 -4.22 6.82
C THR A 103 -3.22 -5.16 6.46
N ASN A 104 -3.53 -5.24 5.15
CA ASN A 104 -4.43 -6.25 4.57
C ASN A 104 -3.71 -7.57 4.21
N LEU A 105 -2.42 -7.70 4.56
CA LEU A 105 -1.69 -8.94 4.35
C LEU A 105 -2.23 -10.04 5.26
N ARG A 106 -2.45 -11.21 4.67
CA ARG A 106 -2.84 -12.44 5.37
C ARG A 106 -1.60 -13.28 5.64
N ARG A 107 -0.81 -12.86 6.62
CA ARG A 107 0.43 -13.50 7.04
C ARG A 107 0.64 -13.29 8.53
N ASN A 108 1.46 -14.13 9.13
CA ASN A 108 2.00 -13.87 10.47
C ASN A 108 2.83 -12.57 10.42
N LEU A 109 2.30 -11.50 11.01
CA LEU A 109 2.93 -10.17 10.97
C LEU A 109 4.18 -10.08 11.84
N ASP A 110 4.22 -10.81 12.96
CA ASP A 110 5.38 -10.81 13.85
C ASP A 110 6.59 -11.40 13.12
N GLU A 111 6.41 -12.57 12.49
CA GLU A 111 7.45 -13.19 11.66
C GLU A 111 7.88 -12.30 10.49
N LEU A 112 6.92 -11.66 9.82
CA LEU A 112 7.24 -10.77 8.70
C LEU A 112 8.05 -9.56 9.18
N CYS A 113 7.63 -8.90 10.27
CA CYS A 113 8.34 -7.74 10.82
C CYS A 113 9.75 -8.11 11.30
N GLU A 114 9.94 -9.30 11.85
CA GLU A 114 11.27 -9.82 12.19
C GLU A 114 12.13 -10.05 10.94
N GLN A 115 11.59 -10.75 9.93
CA GLN A 115 12.31 -11.06 8.68
C GLN A 115 12.78 -9.80 7.95
N VAL A 116 11.95 -8.75 7.91
CA VAL A 116 12.29 -7.48 7.26
C VAL A 116 13.02 -6.50 8.17
N GLY A 117 13.31 -6.88 9.43
CA GLY A 117 14.06 -6.06 10.38
C GLY A 117 13.31 -4.85 10.93
N LEU A 118 11.98 -4.83 10.88
CA LEU A 118 11.13 -3.73 11.38
C LEU A 118 10.66 -3.94 12.83
N ALA A 119 10.63 -5.17 13.34
CA ALA A 119 10.13 -5.49 14.67
C ALA A 119 10.68 -4.59 15.81
N PRO A 120 12.00 -4.22 15.85
CA PRO A 120 12.53 -3.35 16.90
C PRO A 120 11.97 -1.92 16.89
N TYR A 121 11.36 -1.49 15.80
CA TYR A 121 10.87 -0.11 15.60
C TYR A 121 9.35 0.02 15.71
N LEU A 122 8.65 -1.10 15.97
CA LEU A 122 7.20 -1.14 16.04
C LEU A 122 6.74 -1.41 17.48
N ASP A 123 5.71 -0.71 17.90
CA ASP A 123 5.03 -0.94 19.17
C ASP A 123 3.86 -1.94 19.00
N PHE A 124 3.33 -2.06 17.78
CA PHE A 124 2.25 -2.99 17.46
C PHE A 124 2.16 -3.27 15.95
N ALA A 125 1.50 -4.37 15.61
CA ALA A 125 1.05 -4.69 14.26
C ALA A 125 -0.40 -5.18 14.30
N VAL A 126 -1.23 -4.77 13.32
CA VAL A 126 -2.62 -5.20 13.17
C VAL A 126 -2.84 -5.66 11.74
N GLY A 127 -3.28 -6.90 11.58
CA GLY A 127 -3.55 -7.52 10.29
C GLY A 127 -5.04 -7.81 10.07
N SER A 128 -5.44 -7.81 8.81
CA SER A 128 -6.81 -8.14 8.41
C SER A 128 -7.20 -9.58 8.78
N GLU A 129 -6.24 -10.50 8.87
CA GLU A 129 -6.48 -11.88 9.28
C GLU A 129 -6.92 -11.97 10.75
N GLU A 130 -6.27 -11.21 11.64
CA GLU A 130 -6.59 -11.15 13.06
C GLU A 130 -7.97 -10.50 13.29
N VAL A 131 -8.24 -9.39 12.59
CA VAL A 131 -9.47 -8.60 12.79
C VAL A 131 -10.67 -9.18 12.02
N GLY A 132 -10.42 -9.98 10.98
CA GLY A 132 -11.44 -10.49 10.07
C GLY A 132 -11.94 -9.46 9.05
N MET A 133 -11.37 -8.25 9.03
CA MET A 133 -11.75 -7.15 8.14
C MET A 133 -10.53 -6.46 7.55
N GLU A 134 -10.62 -6.11 6.26
CA GLU A 134 -9.58 -5.42 5.50
C GLU A 134 -9.82 -3.90 5.49
N LYS A 135 -8.75 -3.07 5.39
CA LYS A 135 -8.91 -1.64 5.06
C LYS A 135 -9.67 -1.51 3.73
N PRO A 136 -10.62 -0.59 3.56
CA PRO A 136 -10.93 0.56 4.43
C PRO A 136 -11.98 0.29 5.54
N HIS A 137 -12.29 -0.95 5.90
CA HIS A 137 -13.31 -1.22 6.92
C HIS A 137 -12.92 -0.62 8.28
N PRO A 138 -13.82 0.12 8.99
CA PRO A 138 -13.50 0.81 10.24
C PRO A 138 -12.89 -0.06 11.33
N LEU A 139 -13.32 -1.32 11.45
CA LEU A 139 -12.89 -2.22 12.53
C LEU A 139 -11.38 -2.42 12.59
N ILE A 140 -10.67 -2.44 11.45
CA ILE A 140 -9.21 -2.64 11.47
C ILE A 140 -8.48 -1.43 12.05
N PHE A 141 -8.97 -0.22 11.80
CA PHE A 141 -8.42 1.01 12.39
C PHE A 141 -8.77 1.11 13.88
N MET A 142 -10.00 0.74 14.24
CA MET A 142 -10.43 0.72 15.66
C MET A 142 -9.61 -0.27 16.48
N ALA A 143 -9.30 -1.46 15.94
CA ALA A 143 -8.42 -2.43 16.60
C ALA A 143 -7.01 -1.86 16.84
N ALA A 144 -6.48 -1.08 15.90
CA ALA A 144 -5.20 -0.41 16.08
C ALA A 144 -5.25 0.67 17.17
N LEU A 145 -6.31 1.49 17.21
CA LEU A 145 -6.53 2.50 18.24
C LEU A 145 -6.60 1.87 19.65
N GLU A 146 -7.36 0.79 19.77
CA GLU A 146 -7.48 0.05 21.03
C GLU A 146 -6.13 -0.52 21.49
N ARG A 147 -5.33 -1.06 20.55
CA ARG A 147 -4.01 -1.64 20.83
C ARG A 147 -3.06 -0.65 21.51
N VAL A 148 -3.15 0.62 21.16
CA VAL A 148 -2.28 1.68 21.72
C VAL A 148 -2.97 2.61 22.71
N ASN A 149 -4.26 2.38 22.96
CA ASN A 149 -5.12 3.22 23.80
C ASN A 149 -5.05 4.70 23.38
N ALA A 150 -5.26 4.95 22.09
CA ALA A 150 -5.27 6.30 21.51
C ALA A 150 -6.67 6.67 21.03
N VAL A 151 -6.96 7.98 21.01
CA VAL A 151 -8.17 8.51 20.35
C VAL A 151 -7.87 8.85 18.89
N PRO A 152 -8.87 8.76 17.98
CA PRO A 152 -8.63 8.90 16.54
C PRO A 152 -7.87 10.17 16.14
N GLY A 153 -8.23 11.34 16.71
CA GLY A 153 -7.61 12.62 16.39
C GLY A 153 -6.14 12.76 16.79
N GLU A 154 -5.60 11.81 17.58
CA GLU A 154 -4.18 11.76 17.97
C GLU A 154 -3.34 10.88 17.04
N VAL A 155 -3.97 10.25 16.03
CA VAL A 155 -3.32 9.24 15.20
C VAL A 155 -3.22 9.71 13.75
N VAL A 156 -2.02 9.56 13.20
CA VAL A 156 -1.75 9.75 11.77
C VAL A 156 -1.58 8.37 11.14
N HIS A 157 -2.42 8.04 10.17
CA HIS A 157 -2.27 6.84 9.34
C HIS A 157 -1.68 7.22 7.99
N VAL A 158 -0.58 6.57 7.62
CA VAL A 158 0.15 6.82 6.36
C VAL A 158 0.05 5.58 5.49
N GLY A 159 -0.37 5.75 4.25
CA GLY A 159 -0.41 4.65 3.28
C GLY A 159 -0.43 5.14 1.84
N ASP A 160 -0.21 4.22 0.92
CA ASP A 160 -0.10 4.50 -0.51
C ASP A 160 -1.42 4.38 -1.27
N GLN A 161 -2.45 3.84 -0.64
CA GLN A 161 -3.78 3.68 -1.24
C GLN A 161 -4.75 4.72 -0.71
N LEU A 162 -5.09 5.71 -1.55
CA LEU A 162 -5.98 6.81 -1.16
C LEU A 162 -7.25 6.33 -0.46
N ARG A 163 -7.94 5.32 -1.03
CA ARG A 163 -9.20 4.84 -0.46
C ARG A 163 -9.02 3.95 0.76
N SER A 164 -8.15 2.95 0.65
CA SER A 164 -7.97 1.97 1.72
C SER A 164 -7.31 2.57 2.95
N ASP A 165 -6.31 3.42 2.73
CA ASP A 165 -5.52 3.98 3.83
C ASP A 165 -6.07 5.34 4.27
N VAL A 166 -6.08 6.31 3.36
CA VAL A 166 -6.36 7.71 3.73
C VAL A 166 -7.84 7.90 4.08
N ILE A 167 -8.75 7.57 3.14
CA ILE A 167 -10.19 7.73 3.35
C ILE A 167 -10.68 6.77 4.45
N GLY A 168 -10.14 5.54 4.50
CA GLY A 168 -10.46 4.58 5.56
C GLY A 168 -10.11 5.10 6.95
N ALA A 169 -8.92 5.68 7.13
CA ALA A 169 -8.47 6.28 8.38
C ALA A 169 -9.29 7.53 8.74
N GLN A 170 -9.55 8.42 7.78
CA GLN A 170 -10.39 9.59 7.97
C GLN A 170 -11.82 9.22 8.38
N GLY A 171 -12.35 8.12 7.84
CA GLY A 171 -13.67 7.60 8.18
C GLY A 171 -13.86 7.22 9.65
N VAL A 172 -12.77 7.01 10.39
CA VAL A 172 -12.79 6.77 11.85
C VAL A 172 -12.27 7.97 12.65
N GLY A 173 -11.96 9.10 11.99
CA GLY A 173 -11.49 10.33 12.62
C GLY A 173 -9.98 10.44 12.82
N MET A 174 -9.18 9.55 12.22
CA MET A 174 -7.73 9.68 12.17
C MET A 174 -7.29 10.70 11.10
N HIS A 175 -6.08 11.22 11.21
CA HIS A 175 -5.43 11.98 10.14
C HIS A 175 -4.90 11.00 9.08
N GLY A 176 -5.47 11.04 7.87
CA GLY A 176 -4.99 10.24 6.74
C GLY A 176 -3.95 11.00 5.93
N VAL A 177 -2.81 10.36 5.63
CA VAL A 177 -1.71 10.91 4.82
C VAL A 177 -1.42 9.97 3.66
N LEU A 178 -1.39 10.51 2.44
CA LEU A 178 -1.03 9.74 1.25
C LEU A 178 0.50 9.71 1.07
N LEU A 179 1.05 8.50 0.97
CA LEU A 179 2.45 8.29 0.60
C LEU A 179 2.54 8.00 -0.90
N ASN A 180 2.89 9.01 -1.68
CA ASN A 180 3.02 8.91 -3.14
C ASN A 180 4.49 8.93 -3.57
N ARG A 181 5.16 7.79 -3.48
CA ARG A 181 6.59 7.65 -3.81
C ARG A 181 6.91 7.83 -5.28
N SER A 182 6.01 7.43 -6.15
CA SER A 182 6.22 7.46 -7.60
C SER A 182 5.99 8.85 -8.22
N GLY A 183 5.28 9.73 -7.52
CA GLY A 183 4.78 10.99 -8.10
C GLY A 183 3.60 10.78 -9.07
N TYR A 184 3.27 9.53 -9.40
CA TYR A 184 2.13 9.13 -10.19
C TYR A 184 1.02 8.64 -9.26
N GLY A 185 -0.22 8.89 -9.57
CA GLY A 185 -1.33 8.40 -8.75
C GLY A 185 -2.53 9.32 -8.80
N PRO A 186 -3.61 8.96 -8.11
CA PRO A 186 -4.80 9.81 -8.07
C PRO A 186 -4.45 11.16 -7.44
N ALA A 187 -5.10 12.21 -7.95
CA ALA A 187 -5.02 13.49 -7.28
C ALA A 187 -5.44 13.32 -5.81
N SER A 188 -4.59 13.75 -4.90
CA SER A 188 -4.77 13.54 -3.46
C SER A 188 -5.98 14.30 -2.87
N GLY A 189 -6.66 15.12 -3.66
CA GLY A 189 -7.70 15.99 -3.14
C GLY A 189 -7.14 16.90 -2.05
N ASP A 190 -7.87 17.03 -0.95
CA ASP A 190 -7.48 17.85 0.19
C ASP A 190 -6.67 17.09 1.27
N CYS A 191 -6.17 15.86 0.98
CA CYS A 191 -5.39 15.13 1.96
C CYS A 191 -3.90 15.47 1.88
N PRO A 192 -3.19 15.57 3.02
CA PRO A 192 -1.75 15.71 3.05
C PRO A 192 -1.07 14.59 2.27
N THR A 193 -0.08 14.95 1.44
CA THR A 193 0.66 13.99 0.62
C THR A 193 2.16 14.16 0.84
N ILE A 194 2.86 13.06 1.02
CA ILE A 194 4.32 13.00 1.12
C ILE A 194 4.87 12.05 0.06
N SER A 195 6.10 12.25 -0.36
CA SER A 195 6.81 11.39 -1.30
C SER A 195 7.76 10.40 -0.59
N SER A 196 8.09 10.71 0.65
CA SER A 196 9.00 9.93 1.49
C SER A 196 8.57 9.98 2.96
N LEU A 197 8.80 8.88 3.68
CA LEU A 197 8.57 8.84 5.13
C LEU A 197 9.47 9.83 5.89
N SER A 198 10.57 10.29 5.31
CA SER A 198 11.44 11.30 5.91
C SER A 198 10.74 12.67 6.09
N GLU A 199 9.63 12.91 5.39
CA GLU A 199 8.83 14.14 5.51
C GLU A 199 7.83 14.07 6.66
N LEU A 200 7.55 12.87 7.19
CA LEU A 200 6.45 12.63 8.11
C LEU A 200 6.60 13.39 9.44
N GLY A 201 7.80 13.46 9.99
CA GLY A 201 8.05 14.20 11.23
C GLY A 201 7.61 15.65 11.14
N LYS A 202 8.02 16.37 10.09
CA LYS A 202 7.63 17.77 9.84
C LYS A 202 6.13 17.92 9.61
N LEU A 203 5.52 16.97 8.91
CA LEU A 203 4.07 16.99 8.68
C LEU A 203 3.31 16.85 9.99
N ILE A 204 3.69 15.94 10.87
CA ILE A 204 3.05 15.74 12.18
C ILE A 204 3.18 17.03 13.04
N GLU A 205 4.35 17.68 13.04
CA GLU A 205 4.54 18.93 13.73
C GLU A 205 3.58 20.02 13.24
N SER A 206 3.32 20.08 11.93
CA SER A 206 2.37 21.05 11.35
C SER A 206 0.92 20.76 11.71
N LEU A 207 0.54 19.48 11.81
CA LEU A 207 -0.81 19.05 12.22
C LEU A 207 -1.09 19.40 13.70
N ASN A 208 -0.08 19.37 14.55
CA ASN A 208 -0.20 19.70 15.98
C ASN A 208 -0.32 21.21 16.24
N GLN A 209 -0.10 22.07 15.23
CA GLN A 209 -0.19 23.52 15.36
C GLN A 209 -1.56 24.09 14.92
N THR A 210 -2.42 23.24 14.40
CA THR A 210 -3.76 23.59 13.87
C THR A 210 -4.85 23.18 14.83
#